data_85ff0dc763b53c343761874e6caaa74e
#
_entry.id   85ff0dc763b53c343761874e6caaa74e
#
_cell.length_a   1.000
_cell.length_b   1.000
_cell.length_c   1.000
_cell.angle_alpha   90.00
_cell.angle_beta   90.00
_cell.angle_gamma   90.00
#
_symmetry.space_group_name_H-M   'P 1'
#
loop_
_entity.id
_entity.type
_entity.pdbx_description
1 polymer ?
#
loop_
_entity_poly.entity_id
_entity_poly.type
_entity_poly.pdbx_seq_one_letter_code
_entity_poly.pdbx_strand_id
1 'polypeptide(L)'
;MDNDTVTSFVEDAITELEQRNARDVVEYLRTMLECDGPDIDGAVSSLVKYGAVTVAWVERLAAINEESVGFFDEELAELREGLSGA
;
A
#
# COMPACT_ATOMS: atom_id res chain seq x y z
N MET A 1 -7.30 1.45 -15.59
CA MET A 1 -7.32 1.59 -14.13
C MET A 1 -7.35 3.06 -13.75
N ASP A 2 -8.11 3.39 -12.75
CA ASP A 2 -8.24 4.77 -12.28
C ASP A 2 -7.02 5.14 -11.42
N ASN A 3 -6.27 6.15 -11.85
CA ASN A 3 -5.11 6.63 -11.08
C ASN A 3 -5.50 7.15 -9.70
N ASP A 4 -6.71 7.70 -9.58
CA ASP A 4 -7.20 8.22 -8.30
C ASP A 4 -7.37 7.11 -7.25
N THR A 5 -7.78 5.91 -7.67
CA THR A 5 -7.93 4.78 -6.75
C THR A 5 -6.58 4.33 -6.21
N VAL A 6 -5.56 4.25 -7.07
CA VAL A 6 -4.21 3.87 -6.67
C VAL A 6 -3.60 4.94 -5.77
N THR A 7 -3.75 6.20 -6.15
CA THR A 7 -3.27 7.34 -5.36
C THR A 7 -3.91 7.36 -3.98
N SER A 8 -5.22 7.14 -3.92
CA SER A 8 -5.96 7.10 -2.66
C SER A 8 -5.46 5.97 -1.74
N PHE A 9 -5.17 4.81 -2.31
CA PHE A 9 -4.61 3.70 -1.55
C PHE A 9 -3.29 4.10 -0.89
N VAL A 10 -2.39 4.72 -1.66
CA VAL A 10 -1.09 5.15 -1.15
C VAL A 10 -1.23 6.27 -0.12
N GLU A 11 -2.12 7.23 -0.37
CA GLU A 11 -2.36 8.32 0.58
C GLU A 11 -2.88 7.81 1.92
N ASP A 12 -3.79 6.84 1.88
CA ASP A 12 -4.33 6.24 3.10
C ASP A 12 -3.26 5.40 3.82
N ALA A 13 -2.39 4.72 3.06
CA ALA A 13 -1.27 4.00 3.64
C ALA A 13 -0.31 4.97 4.35
N ILE A 14 -0.04 6.12 3.75
CA ILE A 14 0.78 7.17 4.36
C ILE A 14 0.17 7.62 5.69
N THR A 15 -1.14 7.86 5.71
CA THR A 15 -1.85 8.27 6.92
C THR A 15 -1.71 7.23 8.03
N GLU A 16 -1.90 5.97 7.69
CA GLU A 16 -1.75 4.87 8.66
C GLU A 16 -0.33 4.78 9.20
N LEU A 17 0.65 4.93 8.33
CA LEU A 17 2.06 4.89 8.71
C LEU A 17 2.45 6.09 9.57
N GLU A 18 1.87 7.25 9.32
CA GLU A 18 2.07 8.42 10.17
C GLU A 18 1.61 8.17 11.60
N GLN A 19 0.49 7.51 11.76
CA GLN A 19 -0.04 7.15 13.08
C GLN A 19 0.87 6.19 13.84
N ARG A 20 1.73 5.47 13.10
CA ARG A 20 2.69 4.53 13.67
C ARG A 20 4.09 5.11 13.81
N ASN A 21 4.25 6.41 13.54
CA ASN A 21 5.52 7.13 13.62
C ASN A 21 6.58 6.61 12.64
N ALA A 22 6.16 6.06 11.51
CA ALA A 22 7.05 5.54 10.48
C ALA A 22 7.52 6.67 9.55
N ARG A 23 8.20 7.65 10.11
CA ARG A 23 8.57 8.89 9.41
C ARG A 23 9.40 8.69 8.14
N ASP A 24 10.36 7.78 8.19
CA ASP A 24 11.25 7.53 7.05
C ASP A 24 10.47 7.06 5.83
N VAL A 25 9.55 6.12 6.04
CA VAL A 25 8.74 5.57 4.97
C VAL A 25 7.71 6.56 4.48
N VAL A 26 7.11 7.31 5.39
CA VAL A 26 6.13 8.35 5.06
C VAL A 26 6.76 9.40 4.15
N GLU A 27 7.95 9.86 4.50
CA GLU A 27 8.68 10.85 3.70
C GLU A 27 8.99 10.29 2.30
N TYR A 28 9.46 9.06 2.25
CA TYR A 28 9.76 8.38 0.98
C TYR A 28 8.49 8.27 0.10
N LEU A 29 7.40 7.79 0.67
CA LEU A 29 6.15 7.59 -0.08
C LEU A 29 5.57 8.91 -0.59
N ARG A 30 5.66 9.97 0.22
CA ARG A 30 5.21 11.30 -0.19
C ARG A 30 6.05 11.85 -1.33
N THR A 31 7.36 11.68 -1.24
CA THR A 31 8.29 12.13 -2.27
C THR A 31 8.01 11.41 -3.59
N MET A 32 7.81 10.09 -3.54
CA MET A 32 7.48 9.31 -4.72
C MET A 32 6.15 9.76 -5.33
N LEU A 33 5.17 10.03 -4.50
CA LEU A 33 3.86 10.47 -4.95
C LEU A 33 3.94 11.79 -5.73
N GLU A 34 4.80 12.72 -5.27
CA GLU A 34 4.99 14.01 -5.92
C GLU A 34 5.83 13.92 -7.20
N CYS A 35 6.83 13.05 -7.22
CA CYS A 35 7.81 13.01 -8.32
C CYS A 35 7.49 11.96 -9.38
N ASP A 36 7.10 10.76 -8.97
CA ASP A 36 6.92 9.62 -9.88
C ASP A 36 5.51 9.05 -9.88
N GLY A 37 4.73 9.35 -8.85
CA GLY A 37 3.38 8.83 -8.71
C GLY A 37 3.27 7.83 -7.56
N PRO A 38 2.10 7.21 -7.39
CA PRO A 38 1.85 6.32 -6.26
C PRO A 38 2.69 5.04 -6.35
N ASP A 39 3.41 4.73 -5.26
CA ASP A 39 4.25 3.55 -5.14
C ASP A 39 3.51 2.49 -4.30
N ILE A 40 2.74 1.65 -4.97
CA ILE A 40 1.98 0.58 -4.31
C ILE A 40 2.93 -0.41 -3.64
N ASP A 41 4.01 -0.80 -4.32
CA ASP A 41 4.97 -1.75 -3.78
C ASP A 41 5.58 -1.24 -2.48
N GLY A 42 6.04 0.00 -2.48
CA GLY A 42 6.60 0.63 -1.28
C GLY A 42 5.58 0.75 -0.16
N ALA A 43 4.34 1.11 -0.49
CA ALA A 43 3.26 1.21 0.50
C ALA A 43 2.96 -0.16 1.13
N VAL A 44 2.86 -1.19 0.32
CA VAL A 44 2.60 -2.56 0.79
C VAL A 44 3.73 -3.06 1.69
N SER A 45 4.97 -2.92 1.25
CA SER A 45 6.14 -3.34 2.04
C SER A 45 6.18 -2.63 3.39
N SER A 46 5.85 -1.35 3.40
CA SER A 46 5.83 -0.55 4.63
C SER A 46 4.72 -0.97 5.58
N LEU A 47 3.52 -1.22 5.05
CA LEU A 47 2.40 -1.70 5.86
C LEU A 47 2.74 -3.03 6.54
N VAL A 48 3.37 -3.94 5.81
CA VAL A 48 3.81 -5.23 6.35
C VAL A 48 4.88 -5.04 7.41
N LYS A 49 5.88 -4.23 7.11
CA LYS A 49 7.00 -3.98 8.02
C LYS A 49 6.55 -3.43 9.37
N TYR A 50 5.58 -2.54 9.37
CA TYR A 50 5.09 -1.90 10.59
C TYR A 50 3.88 -2.58 11.20
N GLY A 51 3.50 -3.76 10.69
CA GLY A 51 2.40 -4.54 11.25
C GLY A 51 1.04 -3.87 11.12
N ALA A 52 0.86 -3.09 10.06
CA ALA A 52 -0.36 -2.30 9.84
C ALA A 52 -1.39 -3.00 8.95
N VAL A 53 -1.10 -4.20 8.48
CA VAL A 53 -1.97 -4.90 7.53
C VAL A 53 -3.24 -5.39 8.20
N THR A 54 -4.39 -5.07 7.60
CA THR A 54 -5.70 -5.55 8.03
C THR A 54 -6.42 -6.14 6.82
N VAL A 55 -7.53 -6.82 7.09
CA VAL A 55 -8.38 -7.39 6.03
C VAL A 55 -8.83 -6.31 5.04
N ALA A 56 -9.12 -5.11 5.55
CA ALA A 56 -9.54 -3.99 4.69
C ALA A 56 -8.47 -3.62 3.66
N TRP A 57 -7.20 -3.63 4.05
CA TRP A 57 -6.10 -3.36 3.12
C TRP A 57 -6.00 -4.42 2.04
N VAL A 58 -6.13 -5.69 2.42
CA VAL A 58 -6.10 -6.80 1.47
C VAL A 58 -7.27 -6.68 0.48
N GLU A 59 -8.47 -6.40 0.96
CA GLU A 59 -9.64 -6.26 0.11
C GLU A 59 -9.49 -5.09 -0.87
N ARG A 60 -8.96 -3.97 -0.42
CA ARG A 60 -8.72 -2.79 -1.28
C ARG A 60 -7.75 -3.12 -2.41
N LEU A 61 -6.63 -3.74 -2.07
CA LEU A 61 -5.63 -4.08 -3.07
C LEU A 61 -6.15 -5.17 -4.01
N ALA A 62 -6.92 -6.11 -3.50
CA ALA A 62 -7.53 -7.15 -4.33
C ALA A 62 -8.44 -6.54 -5.41
N ALA A 63 -9.23 -5.52 -5.06
CA ALA A 63 -10.09 -4.83 -6.00
C ALA A 63 -9.27 -4.10 -7.08
N ILE A 64 -8.21 -3.41 -6.66
CA ILE A 64 -7.31 -2.71 -7.58
C ILE A 64 -6.63 -3.71 -8.51
N ASN A 65 -6.17 -4.83 -7.96
CA ASN A 65 -5.49 -5.88 -8.71
C ASN A 65 -6.42 -6.49 -9.77
N GLU A 66 -7.67 -6.70 -9.43
CA GLU A 66 -8.66 -7.24 -10.35
C GLU A 66 -8.88 -6.29 -11.53
N GLU A 67 -9.01 -4.99 -11.27
CA GLU A 67 -9.17 -4.00 -12.32
C GLU A 67 -7.94 -3.89 -13.22
N SER A 68 -6.75 -4.11 -12.67
CA SER A 68 -5.49 -4.04 -13.42
C SER A 68 -5.04 -5.40 -13.97
N VAL A 69 -5.94 -6.37 -13.99
CA VAL A 69 -5.73 -7.70 -14.58
C VAL A 69 -4.46 -8.37 -14.01
N GLY A 70 -4.35 -8.37 -12.69
CA GLY A 70 -3.28 -9.07 -12.00
C GLY A 70 -1.94 -8.34 -11.93
N PHE A 71 -1.92 -7.06 -12.23
CA PHE A 71 -0.68 -6.27 -12.22
C PHE A 71 -0.02 -6.26 -10.83
N PHE A 72 -0.82 -6.35 -9.77
CA PHE A 72 -0.33 -6.29 -8.39
C PHE A 72 -0.41 -7.64 -7.66
N ASP A 73 -0.31 -8.75 -8.38
CA ASP A 73 -0.39 -10.09 -7.77
C ASP A 73 0.68 -10.29 -6.68
N GLU A 74 1.90 -9.84 -6.91
CA GLU A 74 3.00 -9.99 -5.95
C GLU A 74 2.75 -9.17 -4.69
N GLU A 75 2.33 -7.92 -4.86
CA GLU A 75 2.04 -7.01 -3.75
C GLU A 75 0.86 -7.53 -2.94
N LEU A 76 -0.16 -8.07 -3.61
CA LEU A 76 -1.32 -8.65 -2.94
C LEU A 76 -0.94 -9.87 -2.11
N ALA A 77 -0.07 -10.73 -2.67
CA ALA A 77 0.45 -11.89 -1.95
C ALA A 77 1.23 -11.46 -0.70
N GLU A 78 2.02 -10.42 -0.81
CA GLU A 78 2.79 -9.88 0.31
C GLU A 78 1.87 -9.37 1.42
N LEU A 79 0.79 -8.66 1.07
CA LEU A 79 -0.21 -8.21 2.04
C LEU A 79 -0.87 -9.38 2.75
N ARG A 80 -1.25 -10.41 2.01
CA ARG A 80 -1.87 -11.61 2.59
C ARG A 80 -0.94 -12.32 3.56
N GLU A 81 0.33 -12.40 3.22
CA GLU A 81 1.35 -12.99 4.10
C GLU A 81 1.52 -12.16 5.36
N GLY A 82 1.53 -10.84 5.22
CA GLY A 82 1.60 -9.93 6.36
C GLY A 82 0.42 -10.08 7.29
N LEU A 83 -0.78 -10.27 6.74
CA LEU A 83 -1.98 -10.49 7.53
C LEU A 83 -1.92 -11.81 8.29
N SER A 84 -1.46 -12.87 7.62
CA SER A 84 -1.37 -14.21 8.23
C SER A 84 -0.25 -14.34 9.24
N GLY A 85 0.84 -13.63 9.03
CA GLY A 85 2.02 -13.68 9.89
C GLY A 85 1.94 -12.80 11.13
N ALA A 86 0.90 -12.01 11.23
CA ALA A 86 0.74 -11.03 12.32
C ALA A 86 0.37 -11.68 13.66
#